data_e4ebfd8bbcbdd857a66bd3be9f905d67
#
_entry.id   e4ebfd8bbcbdd857a66bd3be9f905d67
#
_cell.length_a   1.000
_cell.length_b   1.000
_cell.length_c   1.000
_cell.angle_alpha   90.00
_cell.angle_beta   90.00
_cell.angle_gamma   90.00
#
_symmetry.space_group_name_H-M   'P 1'
#
loop_
_entity.id
_entity.type
_entity.pdbx_description
1 polymer ?
#
loop_
_entity_poly.entity_id
_entity_poly.type
_entity_poly.pdbx_seq_one_letter_code
_entity_poly.pdbx_strand_id
1 'polypeptide(L)' 'MIEVLDLLKKLKKQRKITVQQYKTYRGQVLHGDTKGCLVGLKRKKLI' A
#
# COMPACT_ATOMS: atom_id res chain seq x y z
N MET A 1 -4.00 12.21 10.33
CA MET A 1 -4.59 11.09 9.62
C MET A 1 -3.63 10.54 8.59
N ILE A 2 -3.45 9.27 8.59
CA ILE A 2 -2.56 8.66 7.67
C ILE A 2 -3.17 8.51 6.33
N GLU A 3 -2.41 8.88 5.40
CA GLU A 3 -2.82 8.77 4.05
C GLU A 3 -2.14 7.57 3.42
N VAL A 4 -2.60 6.38 3.82
CA VAL A 4 -2.03 5.14 3.29
C VAL A 4 -2.18 5.09 1.77
N LEU A 5 -3.28 5.61 1.26
CA LEU A 5 -3.47 5.67 -0.18
C LEU A 5 -2.40 6.54 -0.84
N ASP A 6 -2.02 7.63 -0.20
CA ASP A 6 -0.96 8.48 -0.72
C ASP A 6 0.39 7.77 -0.69
N LEU A 7 0.64 7.01 0.38
CA LEU A 7 1.84 6.19 0.48
C LEU A 7 1.89 5.18 -0.67
N LEU A 8 0.78 4.51 -0.93
CA LEU A 8 0.70 3.55 -2.02
C LEU A 8 0.97 4.19 -3.38
N LYS A 9 0.41 5.38 -3.60
CA LYS A 9 0.66 6.11 -4.84
C LYS A 9 2.14 6.44 -4.99
N LYS A 10 2.77 6.83 -3.91
CA LYS A 10 4.18 7.16 -3.90
C LYS A 10 5.02 5.94 -4.24
N LEU A 11 4.72 4.81 -3.61
CA LEU A 11 5.45 3.57 -3.86
C LEU A 11 5.29 3.12 -5.31
N LYS A 12 4.08 3.24 -5.84
CA LYS A 12 3.83 2.91 -7.24
C LYS A 12 4.63 3.83 -8.16
N LYS A 13 4.65 5.12 -7.88
CA LYS A 13 5.37 6.09 -8.67
C LYS A 13 6.87 5.83 -8.65
N GLN A 14 7.37 5.38 -7.50
CA GLN A 14 8.78 5.02 -7.35
C GLN A 14 9.10 3.62 -7.88
N ARG A 15 8.09 2.94 -8.42
CA ARG A 15 8.21 1.59 -8.95
C ARG A 15 8.66 0.56 -7.93
N LYS A 16 8.36 0.83 -6.66
CA LYS A 16 8.63 -0.12 -5.59
C LYS A 16 7.56 -1.20 -5.50
N ILE A 17 6.38 -0.92 -6.04
CA ILE A 17 5.29 -1.88 -6.17
C ILE A 17 4.74 -1.80 -7.58
N THR A 18 4.14 -2.92 -8.03
CA THR A 18 3.52 -2.96 -9.35
C THR A 18 2.14 -2.33 -9.30
N VAL A 19 1.57 -2.07 -10.48
CA VAL A 19 0.20 -1.58 -10.58
C VAL A 19 -0.76 -2.58 -9.94
N GLN A 20 -0.53 -3.86 -10.15
CA GLN A 20 -1.37 -4.89 -9.58
C GLN A 20 -1.28 -4.89 -8.04
N GLN A 21 -0.07 -4.78 -7.51
CA GLN A 21 0.11 -4.69 -6.06
C GLN A 21 -0.56 -3.45 -5.52
N TYR A 22 -0.43 -2.34 -6.21
CA TYR A 22 -1.09 -1.10 -5.81
C TYR A 22 -2.60 -1.29 -5.69
N LYS A 23 -3.21 -1.92 -6.69
CA LYS A 23 -4.65 -2.17 -6.68
C LYS A 23 -5.05 -3.08 -5.52
N THR A 24 -4.25 -4.11 -5.26
CA THR A 24 -4.50 -5.04 -4.17
C THR A 24 -4.47 -4.33 -2.82
N TYR A 25 -3.40 -3.58 -2.55
CA TYR A 25 -3.27 -2.85 -1.29
C TYR A 25 -4.35 -1.79 -1.15
N ARG A 26 -4.64 -1.08 -2.23
CA ARG A 26 -5.69 -0.07 -2.22
C ARG A 26 -7.04 -0.70 -1.87
N GLY A 27 -7.33 -1.86 -2.43
CA GLY A 27 -8.55 -2.58 -2.11
C GLY A 27 -8.63 -2.92 -0.63
N GLN A 28 -7.53 -3.39 -0.04
CA GLN A 28 -7.48 -3.68 1.38
C GLN A 28 -7.81 -2.45 2.22
N VAL A 29 -7.21 -1.32 1.89
CA VAL A 29 -7.46 -0.09 2.63
C VAL A 29 -8.92 0.33 2.51
N LEU A 30 -9.48 0.26 1.31
CA LEU A 30 -10.86 0.66 1.08
C LEU A 30 -11.85 -0.28 1.77
N HIS A 31 -11.46 -1.53 2.03
CA HIS A 31 -12.28 -2.47 2.78
C HIS A 31 -12.01 -2.42 4.28
N GLY A 32 -11.25 -1.44 4.72
CA GLY A 32 -11.01 -1.26 6.15
C GLY A 32 -9.83 -2.06 6.69
N ASP A 33 -9.05 -2.73 5.83
CA ASP A 33 -7.91 -3.53 6.26
C ASP A 33 -6.60 -2.76 6.09
N THR A 34 -6.59 -1.54 6.59
CA THR A 34 -5.41 -0.68 6.51
C THR A 34 -4.22 -1.31 7.24
N LYS A 35 -4.50 -1.92 8.39
CA LYS A 35 -3.45 -2.54 9.19
C LYS A 35 -2.80 -3.69 8.45
N GLY A 36 -3.59 -4.53 7.79
CA GLY A 36 -3.06 -5.62 6.99
C GLY A 36 -2.19 -5.13 5.85
N CYS A 37 -2.61 -4.05 5.21
CA CYS A 37 -1.84 -3.42 4.15
C CYS A 37 -0.48 -2.97 4.68
N LEU A 38 -0.46 -2.28 5.81
CA LEU A 38 0.79 -1.79 6.39
C LEU A 38 1.72 -2.92 6.80
N VAL A 39 1.17 -3.99 7.36
CA VAL A 39 1.97 -5.15 7.74
C VAL A 39 2.61 -5.78 6.50
N GLY A 40 1.85 -5.89 5.42
CA GLY A 40 2.39 -6.42 4.17
C GLY A 40 3.53 -5.58 3.63
N LEU A 41 3.37 -4.25 3.69
CA LEU A 41 4.41 -3.35 3.22
C LEU A 41 5.66 -3.43 4.08
N LYS A 42 5.48 -3.55 5.39
CA LYS A 42 6.64 -3.70 6.30
C LYS A 42 7.38 -5.00 6.04
N ARG A 43 6.67 -6.09 5.80
CA ARG A 43 7.30 -7.38 5.53
C ARG A 43 8.17 -7.33 4.30
N LYS A 44 7.76 -6.53 3.31
CA LYS A 44 8.53 -6.37 2.08
C LYS A 44 9.56 -5.25 2.19
N LYS A 45 9.67 -4.65 3.36
CA LYS A 45 10.60 -3.55 3.62
C LYS A 45 10.38 -2.38 2.68
N LEU A 46 9.13 -2.11 2.36
CA LEU A 46 8.76 -0.97 1.53
C LEU A 46 8.49 0.28 2.35
N ILE A 47 8.31 0.09 3.63
CA ILE A 47 8.16 1.22 4.55
C ILE A 47 8.94 0.95 5.82
#